data_faa776cd0c2356f6d6b37bb82ce81e96
#
_entry.id   faa776cd0c2356f6d6b37bb82ce81e96
#
_cell.length_a   1.000
_cell.length_b   1.000
_cell.length_c   1.000
_cell.angle_alpha   90.00
_cell.angle_beta   90.00
_cell.angle_gamma   90.00
#
_symmetry.space_group_name_H-M   'P 1'
#
loop_
_entity.id
_entity.type
_entity.pdbx_description
1 polymer ?
#
loop_
_entity_poly.entity_id
_entity_poly.type
_entity_poly.pdbx_seq_one_letter_code
_entity_poly.pdbx_strand_id
1 'polypeptide(L)'
;LNIYSTHYLDASHPVHDQSEVDEAGTLTERVFKSKEMLLLNLHEHDTLAPYEKMLFEMWGNKIQTLCLLPLMSGNTLLGVLKLAQCDEQVFTTTNLKLLRQIAERVSIAIDNALAYREIQRLKERLVDENLALTEQLNNVESEFGEIIGRSEAMNNVLKQVEMVAHSDSTVLILGETGTGKELIARAIHNLSGRNGRRMVKMNCAAMPAGLLESDLFGHERGAFTGASAQRIGRFELADKSSLFLDEVGDMPLELQPKLLRVLQEQEFERLGSNKLIQTDVRLIAATNRDLKQMVIDREFRSDLYYRLNVFPIHLPPLRERPDDIPLLVKAFTFKIARRMGRNIDSIPAETLRTLTRMEWPGNVRELENVIERAVLLTRGNVLQLSLPERDIVEAPRTPAVLPEEGEDEYQLIVRVLKESNGVVAGPKGAAQRLGLKRTTLLSRMKRLGINKDELV
;
A
#
# COMPACT_ATOMS: atom_id res chain seq x y z
N LEU A 1 6.49 -21.39 41.48
CA LEU A 1 6.66 -20.03 42.01
C LEU A 1 7.98 -19.44 41.50
N ASN A 2 7.94 -18.30 40.87
CA ASN A 2 9.17 -17.63 40.41
C ASN A 2 9.52 -16.52 41.38
N ILE A 3 10.74 -16.53 41.90
CA ILE A 3 11.27 -15.47 42.77
C ILE A 3 11.95 -14.44 41.87
N TYR A 4 11.40 -13.22 41.76
CA TYR A 4 11.91 -12.18 40.88
C TYR A 4 13.02 -11.33 41.51
N SER A 5 13.03 -11.19 42.84
CA SER A 5 14.08 -10.44 43.52
C SER A 5 14.04 -10.72 45.03
N THR A 6 15.21 -10.85 45.64
CA THR A 6 15.38 -10.93 47.08
C THR A 6 16.43 -9.91 47.51
N HIS A 7 16.03 -8.96 48.37
CA HIS A 7 16.93 -7.92 48.88
C HIS A 7 17.08 -8.05 50.42
N TYR A 8 18.29 -7.86 50.88
CA TYR A 8 18.65 -7.87 52.28
C TYR A 8 19.12 -6.48 52.72
N LEU A 9 18.79 -6.03 53.90
CA LEU A 9 19.29 -4.79 54.47
C LEU A 9 20.79 -4.87 54.83
N ASP A 10 21.30 -6.10 55.02
CA ASP A 10 22.69 -6.37 55.32
C ASP A 10 23.37 -7.00 54.10
N ALA A 11 24.41 -6.33 53.55
CA ALA A 11 25.09 -6.69 52.33
C ALA A 11 25.89 -8.03 52.42
N SER A 12 25.81 -8.73 53.53
CA SER A 12 26.57 -9.99 53.79
C SER A 12 25.93 -11.24 53.14
N HIS A 13 24.74 -11.14 52.52
CA HIS A 13 24.03 -12.29 51.96
C HIS A 13 23.90 -12.18 50.43
N PRO A 14 24.03 -13.30 49.71
CA PRO A 14 23.90 -13.29 48.26
C PRO A 14 22.47 -12.94 47.83
N VAL A 15 22.33 -12.08 46.85
CA VAL A 15 21.08 -11.81 46.15
C VAL A 15 20.80 -13.01 45.25
N HIS A 16 19.72 -13.74 45.47
CA HIS A 16 19.25 -14.77 44.55
C HIS A 16 18.39 -14.12 43.46
N ASP A 17 18.87 -14.22 42.27
CA ASP A 17 18.14 -13.72 41.08
C ASP A 17 17.45 -14.91 40.40
N GLN A 18 16.11 -14.84 40.29
CA GLN A 18 15.25 -15.76 39.52
C GLN A 18 15.42 -17.28 39.79
N SER A 19 14.95 -17.76 40.95
CA SER A 19 14.81 -19.20 41.17
C SER A 19 13.34 -19.65 41.10
N GLU A 20 13.13 -20.84 40.52
CA GLU A 20 11.82 -21.50 40.51
C GLU A 20 11.70 -22.42 41.73
N VAL A 21 10.65 -22.29 42.47
CA VAL A 21 10.40 -23.08 43.68
C VAL A 21 8.98 -23.65 43.62
N ASP A 22 8.83 -24.91 44.06
CA ASP A 22 7.50 -25.51 44.23
C ASP A 22 6.72 -24.75 45.32
N GLU A 23 5.50 -24.33 44.98
CA GLU A 23 4.66 -23.55 45.88
C GLU A 23 3.83 -24.43 46.85
N ALA A 24 3.75 -25.74 46.59
CA ALA A 24 2.90 -26.64 47.38
C ALA A 24 3.27 -26.64 48.88
N GLY A 25 2.30 -26.29 49.73
CA GLY A 25 2.43 -26.22 51.18
C GLY A 25 3.15 -24.99 51.72
N THR A 26 3.54 -24.00 50.85
CA THR A 26 4.21 -22.78 51.30
C THR A 26 3.22 -21.74 51.89
N LEU A 27 3.76 -20.82 52.69
CA LEU A 27 2.98 -19.66 53.18
C LEU A 27 2.52 -18.78 52.01
N THR A 28 3.25 -18.77 50.92
CA THR A 28 2.89 -18.05 49.67
C THR A 28 1.62 -18.64 49.06
N GLU A 29 1.49 -19.98 48.98
CA GLU A 29 0.29 -20.65 48.50
C GLU A 29 -0.94 -20.28 49.35
N ARG A 30 -0.76 -20.15 50.68
CA ARG A 30 -1.85 -19.72 51.55
C ARG A 30 -2.36 -18.33 51.21
N VAL A 31 -1.46 -17.36 50.97
CA VAL A 31 -1.80 -15.99 50.53
C VAL A 31 -2.40 -15.99 49.13
N PHE A 32 -1.93 -16.86 48.22
CA PHE A 32 -2.52 -17.00 46.87
C PHE A 32 -3.99 -17.47 46.96
N LYS A 33 -4.30 -18.40 47.87
CA LYS A 33 -5.67 -18.90 48.05
C LYS A 33 -6.59 -17.93 48.79
N SER A 34 -6.10 -17.28 49.85
CA SER A 34 -6.90 -16.37 50.67
C SER A 34 -7.02 -14.96 50.08
N LYS A 35 -6.01 -14.52 49.29
CA LYS A 35 -5.83 -13.14 48.86
C LYS A 35 -5.76 -12.11 49.98
N GLU A 36 -5.46 -12.57 51.18
CA GLU A 36 -5.35 -11.75 52.36
C GLU A 36 -3.92 -11.69 52.87
N MET A 37 -3.60 -10.59 53.59
CA MET A 37 -2.32 -10.43 54.23
C MET A 37 -2.15 -11.47 55.34
N LEU A 38 -1.00 -12.11 55.37
CA LEU A 38 -0.65 -13.08 56.43
C LEU A 38 0.47 -12.50 57.30
N LEU A 39 0.26 -12.43 58.59
CA LEU A 39 1.24 -12.02 59.58
C LEU A 39 1.48 -13.21 60.54
N LEU A 40 2.74 -13.60 60.71
CA LEU A 40 3.13 -14.75 61.49
C LEU A 40 4.28 -14.38 62.46
N ASN A 41 4.14 -14.79 63.72
CA ASN A 41 5.26 -14.81 64.68
C ASN A 41 5.86 -16.23 64.68
N LEU A 42 7.12 -16.32 64.38
CA LEU A 42 7.80 -17.58 64.04
C LEU A 42 8.41 -18.30 65.27
N HIS A 43 7.67 -18.31 66.38
CA HIS A 43 8.08 -19.12 67.56
C HIS A 43 7.89 -20.63 67.38
N GLU A 44 7.08 -21.06 66.37
CA GLU A 44 6.79 -22.46 66.07
C GLU A 44 7.17 -22.78 64.62
N HIS A 45 8.34 -23.37 64.41
CA HIS A 45 8.88 -23.74 63.09
C HIS A 45 8.16 -24.91 62.41
N ASP A 46 7.25 -25.60 63.09
CA ASP A 46 6.67 -26.88 62.61
C ASP A 46 5.69 -26.74 61.43
N THR A 47 5.20 -25.55 61.13
CA THR A 47 4.20 -25.28 60.07
C THR A 47 4.80 -24.80 58.76
N LEU A 48 6.11 -24.71 58.63
CA LEU A 48 6.81 -24.19 57.43
C LEU A 48 7.11 -25.30 56.44
N ALA A 49 6.96 -25.01 55.15
CA ALA A 49 7.38 -25.90 54.08
C ALA A 49 8.92 -26.12 54.07
N PRO A 50 9.43 -27.24 53.52
CA PRO A 50 10.87 -27.55 53.55
C PRO A 50 11.76 -26.44 53.01
N TYR A 51 11.32 -25.76 51.93
CA TYR A 51 12.02 -24.62 51.36
C TYR A 51 12.07 -23.40 52.29
N GLU A 52 10.98 -23.14 52.99
CA GLU A 52 10.90 -22.04 53.94
C GLU A 52 11.78 -22.31 55.17
N LYS A 53 11.83 -23.57 55.65
CA LYS A 53 12.75 -23.99 56.71
C LYS A 53 14.21 -23.77 56.29
N MET A 54 14.58 -24.15 55.09
CA MET A 54 15.93 -23.95 54.56
C MET A 54 16.29 -22.44 54.52
N LEU A 55 15.38 -21.58 54.07
CA LEU A 55 15.60 -20.12 54.08
C LEU A 55 15.79 -19.57 55.49
N PHE A 56 15.03 -20.05 56.44
CA PHE A 56 15.15 -19.66 57.87
C PHE A 56 16.51 -20.09 58.46
N GLU A 57 16.92 -21.29 58.18
CA GLU A 57 18.24 -21.81 58.60
C GLU A 57 19.39 -20.99 57.99
N MET A 58 19.28 -20.62 56.71
CA MET A 58 20.25 -19.74 56.02
C MET A 58 20.35 -18.35 56.71
N TRP A 59 19.29 -17.84 57.28
CA TRP A 59 19.27 -16.57 57.99
C TRP A 59 19.63 -16.68 59.47
N GLY A 60 20.12 -17.83 59.88
CA GLY A 60 20.62 -18.09 61.24
C GLY A 60 19.55 -18.03 62.31
N ASN A 61 18.27 -18.37 61.98
CA ASN A 61 17.13 -18.39 62.86
C ASN A 61 16.85 -17.07 63.62
N LYS A 62 17.27 -15.93 63.06
CA LYS A 62 17.10 -14.60 63.67
C LYS A 62 15.75 -13.96 63.37
N ILE A 63 15.02 -14.45 62.38
CA ILE A 63 13.75 -13.87 61.98
C ILE A 63 12.67 -14.29 62.99
N GLN A 64 12.01 -13.30 63.60
CA GLN A 64 10.94 -13.52 64.59
C GLN A 64 9.58 -13.28 64.01
N THR A 65 9.44 -12.38 63.02
CA THR A 65 8.15 -12.04 62.46
C THR A 65 8.23 -12.01 60.93
N LEU A 66 7.20 -12.54 60.27
CA LEU A 66 7.04 -12.58 58.82
C LEU A 66 5.69 -11.98 58.42
N CYS A 67 5.72 -11.03 57.48
CA CYS A 67 4.54 -10.44 56.89
C CYS A 67 4.51 -10.74 55.39
N LEU A 68 3.45 -11.34 54.90
CA LEU A 68 3.19 -11.61 53.50
C LEU A 68 2.03 -10.72 53.01
N LEU A 69 2.27 -9.92 52.01
CA LEU A 69 1.29 -9.01 51.42
C LEU A 69 0.97 -9.44 50.00
N PRO A 70 -0.31 -9.66 49.67
CA PRO A 70 -0.69 -9.95 48.30
C PRO A 70 -0.50 -8.72 47.42
N LEU A 71 0.11 -8.89 46.25
CA LEU A 71 0.24 -7.86 45.20
C LEU A 71 -0.91 -8.04 44.22
N MET A 72 -1.95 -7.20 44.34
CA MET A 72 -3.18 -7.31 43.59
C MET A 72 -3.28 -6.27 42.47
N SER A 73 -3.71 -6.67 41.28
CA SER A 73 -4.20 -5.78 40.24
C SER A 73 -5.68 -6.10 39.99
N GLY A 74 -6.57 -5.22 40.47
CA GLY A 74 -8.00 -5.51 40.48
C GLY A 74 -8.31 -6.78 41.28
N ASN A 75 -8.81 -7.82 40.59
CA ASN A 75 -9.12 -9.12 41.18
C ASN A 75 -8.05 -10.21 40.93
N THR A 76 -6.98 -9.85 40.21
CA THR A 76 -5.87 -10.75 39.83
C THR A 76 -4.72 -10.59 40.82
N LEU A 77 -4.22 -11.71 41.36
CA LEU A 77 -3.03 -11.73 42.22
C LEU A 77 -1.78 -11.82 41.30
N LEU A 78 -0.91 -10.81 41.33
CA LEU A 78 0.34 -10.74 40.57
C LEU A 78 1.50 -11.42 41.27
N GLY A 79 1.47 -11.44 42.61
CA GLY A 79 2.55 -12.01 43.41
C GLY A 79 2.34 -11.76 44.89
N VAL A 80 3.37 -12.06 45.68
CA VAL A 80 3.36 -11.85 47.15
C VAL A 80 4.66 -11.13 47.54
N LEU A 81 4.52 -10.01 48.25
CA LEU A 81 5.63 -9.33 48.91
C LEU A 81 5.84 -9.94 50.28
N LYS A 82 7.02 -10.50 50.55
CA LYS A 82 7.44 -11.06 51.81
C LYS A 82 8.36 -10.08 52.56
N LEU A 83 8.03 -9.76 53.78
CA LEU A 83 8.85 -8.91 54.66
C LEU A 83 9.14 -9.69 55.94
N ALA A 84 10.42 -9.82 56.25
CA ALA A 84 10.88 -10.53 57.44
C ALA A 84 11.60 -9.57 58.40
N GLN A 85 11.40 -9.76 59.69
CA GLN A 85 12.01 -8.92 60.73
C GLN A 85 12.53 -9.78 61.89
N CYS A 86 13.59 -9.27 62.52
CA CYS A 86 14.23 -9.90 63.68
C CYS A 86 13.63 -9.49 65.01
N ASP A 87 12.61 -8.63 65.01
CA ASP A 87 11.95 -8.06 66.19
C ASP A 87 10.47 -8.39 66.21
N GLU A 88 9.90 -8.69 67.37
CA GLU A 88 8.50 -9.09 67.49
C GLU A 88 7.49 -7.96 67.36
N GLN A 89 7.88 -6.71 67.63
CA GLN A 89 6.95 -5.57 67.76
C GLN A 89 6.91 -4.60 66.61
N VAL A 90 7.54 -4.92 65.45
CA VAL A 90 7.67 -3.98 64.35
C VAL A 90 6.40 -3.81 63.51
N PHE A 91 5.55 -4.85 63.42
CA PHE A 91 4.33 -4.79 62.60
C PHE A 91 3.13 -4.25 63.43
N THR A 92 3.17 -2.95 63.74
CA THR A 92 2.02 -2.25 64.37
C THR A 92 0.92 -2.00 63.37
N THR A 93 -0.31 -1.72 63.82
CA THR A 93 -1.47 -1.39 62.96
C THR A 93 -1.20 -0.23 62.03
N THR A 94 -0.38 0.75 62.44
CA THR A 94 0.02 1.89 61.60
C THR A 94 0.99 1.45 60.52
N ASN A 95 1.98 0.65 60.84
CA ASN A 95 2.97 0.14 59.87
C ASN A 95 2.31 -0.81 58.86
N LEU A 96 1.37 -1.63 59.25
CA LEU A 96 0.60 -2.54 58.38
C LEU A 96 -0.24 -1.75 57.36
N LYS A 97 -0.83 -0.59 57.74
CA LYS A 97 -1.55 0.28 56.79
C LYS A 97 -0.61 0.84 55.74
N LEU A 98 0.57 1.32 56.17
CA LEU A 98 1.60 1.84 55.25
C LEU A 98 2.09 0.74 54.28
N LEU A 99 2.35 -0.46 54.81
CA LEU A 99 2.80 -1.60 54.01
C LEU A 99 1.74 -2.03 52.97
N ARG A 100 0.46 -1.97 53.29
CA ARG A 100 -0.62 -2.19 52.30
C ARG A 100 -0.58 -1.14 51.17
N GLN A 101 -0.43 0.13 51.50
CA GLN A 101 -0.33 1.19 50.49
C GLN A 101 0.92 1.01 49.59
N ILE A 102 2.04 0.58 50.18
CA ILE A 102 3.26 0.25 49.40
C ILE A 102 2.98 -0.95 48.47
N ALA A 103 2.37 -2.03 48.98
CA ALA A 103 2.02 -3.21 48.20
C ALA A 103 1.10 -2.85 47.01
N GLU A 104 0.09 -2.00 47.23
CA GLU A 104 -0.78 -1.49 46.16
C GLU A 104 0.01 -0.73 45.08
N ARG A 105 0.92 0.16 45.46
CA ARG A 105 1.76 0.90 44.51
C ARG A 105 2.74 -0.01 43.74
N VAL A 106 3.33 -0.99 44.45
CA VAL A 106 4.20 -2.00 43.83
C VAL A 106 3.40 -2.86 42.85
N SER A 107 2.16 -3.24 43.20
CA SER A 107 1.28 -4.00 42.30
C SER A 107 1.01 -3.24 41.03
N ILE A 108 0.68 -1.94 41.08
CA ILE A 108 0.45 -1.09 39.90
C ILE A 108 1.72 -1.00 39.05
N ALA A 109 2.89 -0.83 39.67
CA ALA A 109 4.15 -0.74 38.95
C ALA A 109 4.50 -2.05 38.22
N ILE A 110 4.27 -3.20 38.87
CA ILE A 110 4.47 -4.53 38.29
C ILE A 110 3.50 -4.75 37.12
N ASP A 111 2.23 -4.45 37.29
CA ASP A 111 1.21 -4.60 36.25
C ASP A 111 1.52 -3.77 35.03
N ASN A 112 1.90 -2.51 35.21
CA ASN A 112 2.35 -1.64 34.13
C ASN A 112 3.60 -2.19 33.43
N ALA A 113 4.56 -2.72 34.17
CA ALA A 113 5.79 -3.30 33.60
C ALA A 113 5.49 -4.57 32.79
N LEU A 114 4.58 -5.42 33.28
CA LEU A 114 4.13 -6.62 32.56
C LEU A 114 3.36 -6.24 31.28
N ALA A 115 2.43 -5.30 31.37
CA ALA A 115 1.68 -4.78 30.22
C ALA A 115 2.61 -4.17 29.16
N TYR A 116 3.58 -3.37 29.58
CA TYR A 116 4.58 -2.79 28.66
C TYR A 116 5.41 -3.87 27.96
N ARG A 117 5.84 -4.91 28.69
CA ARG A 117 6.60 -6.04 28.14
C ARG A 117 5.79 -6.81 27.10
N GLU A 118 4.50 -7.05 27.38
CA GLU A 118 3.61 -7.73 26.43
C GLU A 118 3.35 -6.87 25.16
N ILE A 119 3.16 -5.54 25.33
CA ILE A 119 3.05 -4.62 24.19
C ILE A 119 4.30 -4.66 23.31
N GLN A 120 5.50 -4.67 23.89
CA GLN A 120 6.74 -4.77 23.13
C GLN A 120 6.83 -6.11 22.38
N ARG A 121 6.50 -7.21 23.03
CA ARG A 121 6.49 -8.55 22.43
C ARG A 121 5.50 -8.65 21.27
N LEU A 122 4.29 -8.11 21.44
CA LEU A 122 3.28 -8.08 20.36
C LEU A 122 3.74 -7.19 19.20
N LYS A 123 4.37 -6.06 19.50
CA LYS A 123 4.94 -5.17 18.48
C LYS A 123 6.02 -5.87 17.66
N GLU A 124 6.96 -6.55 18.30
CA GLU A 124 8.02 -7.33 17.63
C GLU A 124 7.41 -8.43 16.76
N ARG A 125 6.46 -9.19 17.29
CA ARG A 125 5.75 -10.22 16.53
C ARG A 125 5.00 -9.68 15.32
N LEU A 126 4.33 -8.52 15.46
CA LEU A 126 3.66 -7.86 14.34
C LEU A 126 4.64 -7.38 13.27
N VAL A 127 5.82 -6.90 13.66
CA VAL A 127 6.88 -6.51 12.73
C VAL A 127 7.38 -7.74 11.96
N ASP A 128 7.66 -8.85 12.65
CA ASP A 128 8.13 -10.09 12.02
C ASP A 128 7.06 -10.69 11.10
N GLU A 129 5.79 -10.69 11.51
CA GLU A 129 4.67 -11.17 10.69
C GLU A 129 4.46 -10.28 9.46
N ASN A 130 4.57 -8.96 9.58
CA ASN A 130 4.53 -8.03 8.45
C ASN A 130 5.72 -8.22 7.50
N LEU A 131 6.93 -8.48 8.01
CA LEU A 131 8.10 -8.80 7.20
C LEU A 131 7.88 -10.10 6.43
N ALA A 132 7.43 -11.16 7.10
CA ALA A 132 7.16 -12.45 6.46
C ALA A 132 6.05 -12.35 5.39
N LEU A 133 4.96 -11.61 5.68
CA LEU A 133 3.90 -11.33 4.70
C LEU A 133 4.41 -10.49 3.52
N THR A 134 5.31 -9.53 3.79
CA THR A 134 5.93 -8.71 2.75
C THR A 134 6.86 -9.54 1.87
N GLU A 135 7.64 -10.45 2.45
CA GLU A 135 8.47 -11.40 1.70
C GLU A 135 7.65 -12.38 0.87
N GLN A 136 6.54 -12.91 1.42
CA GLN A 136 5.61 -13.76 0.66
C GLN A 136 4.96 -13.01 -0.50
N LEU A 137 4.53 -11.76 -0.30
CA LEU A 137 4.00 -10.91 -1.36
C LEU A 137 5.06 -10.57 -2.41
N ASN A 138 6.30 -10.26 -2.00
CA ASN A 138 7.40 -10.01 -2.91
C ASN A 138 7.80 -11.27 -3.70
N ASN A 139 7.76 -12.45 -3.08
CA ASN A 139 8.00 -13.72 -3.78
C ASN A 139 6.86 -14.06 -4.77
N VAL A 140 5.61 -13.80 -4.43
CA VAL A 140 4.48 -13.90 -5.37
C VAL A 140 4.57 -12.82 -6.45
N GLU A 141 4.99 -11.59 -6.10
CA GLU A 141 5.21 -10.49 -7.04
C GLU A 141 6.48 -10.69 -7.89
N SER A 142 7.52 -11.39 -7.43
CA SER A 142 8.72 -11.72 -8.24
C SER A 142 8.44 -12.79 -9.30
N GLU A 143 7.51 -13.72 -9.07
CA GLU A 143 6.98 -14.59 -10.14
C GLU A 143 6.17 -13.80 -11.21
N PHE A 144 5.64 -12.61 -10.84
CA PHE A 144 4.87 -11.72 -11.73
C PHE A 144 5.63 -10.47 -12.19
N GLY A 145 6.84 -10.23 -11.70
CA GLY A 145 7.52 -8.92 -11.75
C GLY A 145 8.71 -8.83 -12.70
N GLU A 146 9.02 -9.85 -13.50
CA GLU A 146 10.01 -9.66 -14.54
C GLU A 146 9.42 -8.87 -15.71
N ILE A 147 10.04 -7.72 -15.99
CA ILE A 147 9.74 -6.95 -17.19
C ILE A 147 10.26 -7.76 -18.37
N ILE A 148 9.32 -8.31 -19.14
CA ILE A 148 9.64 -9.12 -20.31
C ILE A 148 9.75 -8.21 -21.53
N GLY A 149 10.94 -8.12 -22.11
CA GLY A 149 11.21 -7.37 -23.31
C GLY A 149 12.69 -7.43 -23.67
N ARG A 150 13.00 -7.47 -24.98
CA ARG A 150 14.36 -7.43 -25.55
C ARG A 150 14.48 -6.41 -26.66
N SER A 151 13.38 -5.73 -27.02
CA SER A 151 13.41 -4.69 -28.02
C SER A 151 14.34 -3.56 -27.61
N GLU A 152 14.93 -2.89 -28.59
CA GLU A 152 15.79 -1.73 -28.36
C GLU A 152 15.05 -0.63 -27.60
N ALA A 153 13.79 -0.40 -27.97
CA ALA A 153 12.92 0.56 -27.29
C ALA A 153 12.77 0.24 -25.79
N MET A 154 12.54 -1.03 -25.44
CA MET A 154 12.40 -1.44 -24.03
C MET A 154 13.74 -1.39 -23.29
N ASN A 155 14.85 -1.79 -23.94
CA ASN A 155 16.17 -1.68 -23.35
C ASN A 155 16.56 -0.24 -23.00
N ASN A 156 16.16 0.73 -23.84
CA ASN A 156 16.38 2.16 -23.56
C ASN A 156 15.56 2.63 -22.35
N VAL A 157 14.34 2.14 -22.19
CA VAL A 157 13.53 2.40 -20.99
C VAL A 157 14.20 1.81 -19.73
N LEU A 158 14.69 0.58 -19.79
CA LEU A 158 15.35 -0.07 -18.65
C LEU A 158 16.62 0.66 -18.23
N LYS A 159 17.42 1.15 -19.18
CA LYS A 159 18.59 2.00 -18.86
C LYS A 159 18.20 3.30 -18.16
N GLN A 160 17.10 3.94 -18.57
CA GLN A 160 16.58 5.12 -17.87
C GLN A 160 16.11 4.79 -16.45
N VAL A 161 15.46 3.64 -16.28
CA VAL A 161 15.05 3.13 -14.95
C VAL A 161 16.25 2.93 -14.05
N GLU A 162 17.31 2.25 -14.51
CA GLU A 162 18.55 2.05 -13.73
C GLU A 162 19.19 3.38 -13.35
N MET A 163 19.28 4.32 -14.30
CA MET A 163 19.87 5.64 -14.07
C MET A 163 19.12 6.43 -12.98
N VAL A 164 17.77 6.44 -13.02
CA VAL A 164 16.98 7.25 -12.11
C VAL A 164 16.72 6.57 -10.79
N ALA A 165 16.81 5.23 -10.72
CA ALA A 165 16.48 4.47 -9.52
C ALA A 165 17.27 4.92 -8.29
N HIS A 166 18.55 5.23 -8.45
CA HIS A 166 19.46 5.65 -7.37
C HIS A 166 19.30 7.11 -6.94
N SER A 167 18.45 7.88 -7.61
CA SER A 167 18.15 9.27 -7.23
C SER A 167 16.81 9.37 -6.50
N ASP A 168 16.61 10.44 -5.72
CA ASP A 168 15.31 10.76 -5.10
C ASP A 168 14.44 11.65 -6.01
N SER A 169 14.84 11.83 -7.27
CA SER A 169 14.08 12.64 -8.23
C SER A 169 12.69 12.08 -8.47
N THR A 170 11.73 12.99 -8.68
CA THR A 170 10.39 12.63 -9.14
C THR A 170 10.47 12.03 -10.54
N VAL A 171 9.79 10.92 -10.77
CA VAL A 171 9.73 10.24 -12.08
C VAL A 171 8.31 10.34 -12.63
N LEU A 172 8.19 10.73 -13.87
CA LEU A 172 6.92 10.75 -14.60
C LEU A 172 6.94 9.70 -15.72
N ILE A 173 6.13 8.65 -15.55
CA ILE A 173 6.02 7.56 -16.52
C ILE A 173 4.85 7.87 -17.47
N LEU A 174 5.18 8.05 -18.75
CA LEU A 174 4.22 8.35 -19.81
C LEU A 174 4.04 7.13 -20.71
N GLY A 175 2.82 6.83 -21.09
CA GLY A 175 2.54 5.74 -22.02
C GLY A 175 1.07 5.34 -22.02
N GLU A 176 0.66 4.68 -23.08
CA GLU A 176 -0.73 4.23 -23.25
C GLU A 176 -1.20 3.28 -22.14
N THR A 177 -2.52 3.16 -22.00
CA THR A 177 -3.09 2.20 -21.06
C THR A 177 -2.67 0.78 -21.40
N GLY A 178 -2.30 0.00 -20.37
CA GLY A 178 -1.90 -1.39 -20.54
C GLY A 178 -0.46 -1.63 -21.03
N THR A 179 0.40 -0.61 -21.13
CA THR A 179 1.82 -0.74 -21.52
C THR A 179 2.71 -1.33 -20.44
N GLY A 180 2.28 -1.30 -19.16
CA GLY A 180 3.05 -1.81 -18.02
C GLY A 180 3.68 -0.73 -17.15
N LYS A 181 3.13 0.50 -17.10
CA LYS A 181 3.62 1.64 -16.30
C LYS A 181 3.86 1.26 -14.82
N GLU A 182 2.97 0.48 -14.23
CA GLU A 182 3.11 0.03 -12.83
C GLU A 182 4.34 -0.88 -12.62
N LEU A 183 4.67 -1.76 -13.59
CA LEU A 183 5.86 -2.61 -13.50
C LEU A 183 7.14 -1.78 -13.52
N ILE A 184 7.18 -0.72 -14.33
CA ILE A 184 8.31 0.22 -14.36
C ILE A 184 8.42 0.98 -13.03
N ALA A 185 7.30 1.47 -12.48
CA ALA A 185 7.31 2.12 -11.17
C ALA A 185 7.85 1.20 -10.07
N ARG A 186 7.46 -0.07 -10.10
CA ARG A 186 7.95 -1.10 -9.18
C ARG A 186 9.44 -1.38 -9.36
N ALA A 187 9.93 -1.45 -10.60
CA ALA A 187 11.35 -1.62 -10.89
C ALA A 187 12.18 -0.44 -10.37
N ILE A 188 11.72 0.80 -10.57
CA ILE A 188 12.36 2.00 -10.04
C ILE A 188 12.46 1.94 -8.51
N HIS A 189 11.38 1.56 -7.84
CA HIS A 189 11.35 1.44 -6.39
C HIS A 189 12.30 0.34 -5.88
N ASN A 190 12.26 -0.86 -6.48
CA ASN A 190 13.06 -2.01 -6.07
C ASN A 190 14.57 -1.77 -6.24
N LEU A 191 14.97 -1.00 -7.26
CA LEU A 191 16.36 -0.61 -7.51
C LEU A 191 16.79 0.63 -6.71
N SER A 192 15.89 1.28 -5.99
CA SER A 192 16.17 2.48 -5.21
C SER A 192 16.73 2.18 -3.83
N GLY A 193 17.35 3.17 -3.19
CA GLY A 193 17.75 3.09 -1.78
C GLY A 193 16.57 2.99 -0.78
N ARG A 194 15.30 3.06 -1.28
CA ARG A 194 14.08 3.00 -0.47
C ARG A 194 13.37 1.64 -0.54
N ASN A 195 13.99 0.62 -1.14
CA ASN A 195 13.45 -0.73 -1.33
C ASN A 195 13.19 -1.51 -0.02
N GLY A 196 13.79 -1.08 1.09
CA GLY A 196 13.56 -1.67 2.42
C GLY A 196 12.15 -1.46 2.99
N ARG A 197 11.33 -0.60 2.35
CA ARG A 197 9.91 -0.37 2.70
C ARG A 197 9.04 -0.59 1.48
N ARG A 198 7.81 -1.02 1.71
CA ARG A 198 6.86 -1.26 0.62
C ARG A 198 6.49 0.04 -0.10
N MET A 199 6.48 0.02 -1.43
CA MET A 199 5.92 1.10 -2.24
C MET A 199 4.41 1.23 -2.00
N VAL A 200 3.95 2.42 -1.65
CA VAL A 200 2.53 2.73 -1.54
C VAL A 200 1.99 3.07 -2.92
N LYS A 201 0.84 2.49 -3.29
CA LYS A 201 0.23 2.68 -4.62
C LYS A 201 -1.14 3.35 -4.47
N MET A 202 -1.45 4.20 -5.43
CA MET A 202 -2.75 4.83 -5.54
C MET A 202 -3.09 5.12 -7.00
N ASN A 203 -4.36 4.91 -7.37
CA ASN A 203 -4.88 5.28 -8.68
C ASN A 203 -5.80 6.49 -8.53
N CYS A 204 -5.48 7.58 -9.23
CA CYS A 204 -6.21 8.85 -9.12
C CYS A 204 -7.57 8.82 -9.85
N ALA A 205 -7.74 7.96 -10.86
CA ALA A 205 -8.98 7.83 -11.63
C ALA A 205 -10.07 7.02 -10.91
N ALA A 206 -9.69 6.24 -9.86
CA ALA A 206 -10.57 5.23 -9.28
C ALA A 206 -11.59 5.78 -8.27
N MET A 207 -11.50 7.07 -7.87
CA MET A 207 -12.28 7.62 -6.76
C MET A 207 -12.82 9.04 -7.04
N PRO A 208 -14.00 9.39 -6.47
CA PRO A 208 -14.46 10.77 -6.42
C PRO A 208 -13.48 11.70 -5.68
N ALA A 209 -13.42 12.97 -6.04
CA ALA A 209 -12.47 13.96 -5.54
C ALA A 209 -12.33 14.00 -4.00
N GLY A 210 -13.43 14.05 -3.27
CA GLY A 210 -13.41 14.11 -1.80
C GLY A 210 -12.86 12.84 -1.13
N LEU A 211 -13.08 11.66 -1.74
CA LEU A 211 -12.49 10.41 -1.27
C LEU A 211 -11.01 10.32 -1.63
N LEU A 212 -10.63 10.81 -2.81
CA LEU A 212 -9.25 10.89 -3.25
C LEU A 212 -8.41 11.75 -2.30
N GLU A 213 -8.93 12.92 -1.91
CA GLU A 213 -8.28 13.80 -0.96
C GLU A 213 -8.07 13.15 0.40
N SER A 214 -9.13 12.55 0.94
CA SER A 214 -9.08 11.83 2.21
C SER A 214 -8.14 10.62 2.18
N ASP A 215 -8.02 9.92 1.05
CA ASP A 215 -7.09 8.77 0.92
C ASP A 215 -5.64 9.24 0.77
N LEU A 216 -5.37 10.35 0.04
CA LEU A 216 -4.04 10.92 -0.12
C LEU A 216 -3.47 11.49 1.19
N PHE A 217 -4.23 12.39 1.82
CA PHE A 217 -3.74 13.21 2.93
C PHE A 217 -4.21 12.73 4.31
N GLY A 218 -5.21 11.83 4.35
CA GLY A 218 -5.85 11.40 5.58
C GLY A 218 -6.86 12.42 6.12
N HIS A 219 -7.56 12.05 7.17
CA HIS A 219 -8.51 12.93 7.85
C HIS A 219 -8.56 12.70 9.35
N GLU A 220 -8.88 13.73 10.08
CA GLU A 220 -9.21 13.67 11.51
C GLU A 220 -10.68 13.27 11.71
N ARG A 221 -10.99 12.76 12.89
CA ARG A 221 -12.37 12.49 13.27
C ARG A 221 -13.23 13.75 13.17
N GLY A 222 -14.34 13.67 12.47
CA GLY A 222 -15.28 14.80 12.30
C GLY A 222 -14.90 15.75 11.15
N ALA A 223 -13.92 15.46 10.32
CA ALA A 223 -13.49 16.31 9.22
C ALA A 223 -14.59 16.53 8.15
N PHE A 224 -15.48 15.54 7.98
CA PHE A 224 -16.64 15.61 7.09
C PHE A 224 -17.75 14.67 7.59
N THR A 225 -18.94 14.77 7.01
CA THR A 225 -20.07 13.89 7.35
C THR A 225 -19.73 12.45 6.99
N GLY A 226 -19.55 11.60 8.02
CA GLY A 226 -19.10 10.19 7.87
C GLY A 226 -17.69 9.92 8.37
N ALA A 227 -16.90 10.92 8.72
CA ALA A 227 -15.56 10.75 9.34
C ALA A 227 -15.67 10.34 10.82
N SER A 228 -16.05 9.09 11.07
CA SER A 228 -16.26 8.57 12.43
C SER A 228 -14.96 8.31 13.20
N ALA A 229 -13.86 8.09 12.51
CA ALA A 229 -12.53 7.83 13.05
C ALA A 229 -11.46 8.61 12.27
N GLN A 230 -10.28 8.77 12.85
CA GLN A 230 -9.10 9.28 12.17
C GLN A 230 -8.62 8.25 11.14
N ARG A 231 -8.16 8.71 9.97
CA ARG A 231 -7.55 7.87 8.94
C ARG A 231 -6.20 8.43 8.49
N ILE A 232 -5.21 7.56 8.45
CA ILE A 232 -3.86 7.88 7.95
C ILE A 232 -3.88 7.92 6.42
N GLY A 233 -3.29 8.97 5.83
CA GLY A 233 -3.22 9.15 4.38
C GLY A 233 -2.07 8.40 3.72
N ARG A 234 -2.11 8.31 2.37
CA ARG A 234 -1.07 7.63 1.58
C ARG A 234 0.29 8.28 1.70
N PHE A 235 0.37 9.60 1.80
CA PHE A 235 1.64 10.30 2.02
C PHE A 235 2.30 9.91 3.35
N GLU A 236 1.52 9.80 4.40
CA GLU A 236 2.02 9.39 5.70
C GLU A 236 2.44 7.91 5.72
N LEU A 237 1.67 7.04 5.05
CA LEU A 237 2.00 5.62 4.90
C LEU A 237 3.27 5.40 4.06
N ALA A 238 3.55 6.31 3.10
CA ALA A 238 4.70 6.25 2.22
C ALA A 238 5.95 6.91 2.81
N ASP A 239 5.91 7.39 4.05
CA ASP A 239 7.06 8.05 4.67
C ASP A 239 8.32 7.18 4.62
N LYS A 240 9.45 7.77 4.16
CA LYS A 240 10.72 7.10 3.89
C LYS A 240 10.64 5.95 2.88
N SER A 241 9.63 5.97 2.02
CA SER A 241 9.42 5.01 0.94
C SER A 241 9.11 5.73 -0.37
N SER A 242 8.50 5.04 -1.33
CA SER A 242 8.01 5.63 -2.57
C SER A 242 6.48 5.59 -2.61
N LEU A 243 5.88 6.68 -3.11
CA LEU A 243 4.46 6.75 -3.46
C LEU A 243 4.32 6.69 -4.98
N PHE A 244 3.57 5.71 -5.46
CA PHE A 244 3.20 5.59 -6.86
C PHE A 244 1.79 6.13 -7.09
N LEU A 245 1.67 7.21 -7.87
CA LEU A 245 0.40 7.79 -8.31
C LEU A 245 0.14 7.37 -9.76
N ASP A 246 -0.81 6.46 -9.95
CA ASP A 246 -1.25 6.06 -11.29
C ASP A 246 -2.36 7.00 -11.78
N GLU A 247 -2.37 7.25 -13.09
CA GLU A 247 -3.29 8.15 -13.80
C GLU A 247 -3.36 9.55 -13.14
N VAL A 248 -2.19 10.16 -12.87
CA VAL A 248 -2.11 11.48 -12.22
C VAL A 248 -2.79 12.59 -13.05
N GLY A 249 -2.93 12.39 -14.37
CA GLY A 249 -3.68 13.29 -15.25
C GLY A 249 -5.18 13.35 -14.97
N ASP A 250 -5.74 12.39 -14.22
CA ASP A 250 -7.14 12.38 -13.81
C ASP A 250 -7.36 13.02 -12.42
N MET A 251 -6.30 13.56 -11.82
CA MET A 251 -6.40 14.25 -10.53
C MET A 251 -7.22 15.54 -10.66
N PRO A 252 -8.26 15.72 -9.87
CA PRO A 252 -9.07 16.93 -9.85
C PRO A 252 -8.23 18.19 -9.65
N LEU A 253 -8.58 19.25 -10.36
CA LEU A 253 -7.84 20.53 -10.36
C LEU A 253 -7.69 21.12 -8.96
N GLU A 254 -8.71 20.94 -8.10
CA GLU A 254 -8.73 21.41 -6.71
C GLU A 254 -7.70 20.70 -5.79
N LEU A 255 -7.26 19.47 -6.13
CA LEU A 255 -6.27 18.72 -5.35
C LEU A 255 -4.84 18.96 -5.83
N GLN A 256 -4.65 19.47 -7.04
CA GLN A 256 -3.33 19.70 -7.60
C GLN A 256 -2.46 20.69 -6.79
N PRO A 257 -3.02 21.79 -6.20
CA PRO A 257 -2.26 22.67 -5.31
C PRO A 257 -1.74 21.98 -4.05
N LYS A 258 -2.54 21.06 -3.48
CA LYS A 258 -2.14 20.31 -2.29
C LYS A 258 -1.00 19.33 -2.61
N LEU A 259 -1.09 18.62 -3.73
CA LEU A 259 0.00 17.77 -4.21
C LEU A 259 1.27 18.58 -4.46
N LEU A 260 1.16 19.74 -5.10
CA LEU A 260 2.29 20.64 -5.34
C LEU A 260 2.99 21.05 -4.04
N ARG A 261 2.21 21.42 -3.01
CA ARG A 261 2.76 21.78 -1.70
C ARG A 261 3.58 20.64 -1.09
N VAL A 262 3.06 19.42 -1.11
CA VAL A 262 3.81 18.25 -0.60
C VAL A 262 5.12 18.05 -1.36
N LEU A 263 5.10 18.22 -2.69
CA LEU A 263 6.30 18.05 -3.52
C LEU A 263 7.35 19.14 -3.32
N GLN A 264 6.96 20.34 -2.88
CA GLN A 264 7.86 21.47 -2.66
C GLN A 264 8.35 21.54 -1.23
N GLU A 265 7.46 21.39 -0.27
CA GLU A 265 7.69 21.65 1.16
C GLU A 265 7.89 20.37 1.97
N GLN A 266 7.58 19.19 1.40
CA GLN A 266 7.62 17.88 2.06
C GLN A 266 6.73 17.82 3.32
N GLU A 267 5.64 18.60 3.30
CA GLU A 267 4.67 18.66 4.39
C GLU A 267 3.23 18.78 3.88
N PHE A 268 2.29 18.34 4.69
CA PHE A 268 0.86 18.44 4.41
C PHE A 268 0.04 18.48 5.70
N GLU A 269 -1.25 18.77 5.55
CA GLU A 269 -2.23 18.77 6.63
C GLU A 269 -3.31 17.70 6.33
N ARG A 270 -3.76 17.00 7.37
CA ARG A 270 -4.95 16.13 7.23
C ARG A 270 -6.20 16.96 7.10
N LEU A 271 -7.22 16.42 6.44
CA LEU A 271 -8.54 17.06 6.38
C LEU A 271 -9.07 17.25 7.80
N GLY A 272 -9.55 18.46 8.10
CA GLY A 272 -10.08 18.82 9.42
C GLY A 272 -9.01 19.13 10.46
N SER A 273 -7.74 19.29 10.07
CA SER A 273 -6.63 19.65 10.95
C SER A 273 -5.71 20.69 10.30
N ASN A 274 -5.20 21.59 11.12
CA ASN A 274 -4.16 22.55 10.70
C ASN A 274 -2.75 22.10 11.16
N LYS A 275 -2.62 20.86 11.62
CA LYS A 275 -1.33 20.32 12.06
C LYS A 275 -0.52 19.90 10.84
N LEU A 276 0.64 20.51 10.66
CA LEU A 276 1.61 20.13 9.64
C LEU A 276 2.23 18.77 9.96
N ILE A 277 2.25 17.92 8.97
CA ILE A 277 2.89 16.59 9.01
C ILE A 277 4.00 16.61 7.98
N GLN A 278 5.23 16.42 8.43
CA GLN A 278 6.37 16.27 7.54
C GLN A 278 6.45 14.83 7.01
N THR A 279 6.89 14.69 5.77
CA THR A 279 7.01 13.40 5.10
C THR A 279 8.18 13.40 4.12
N ASP A 280 8.97 12.33 4.15
CA ASP A 280 10.05 12.08 3.20
C ASP A 280 9.64 10.99 2.21
N VAL A 281 8.93 11.40 1.16
CA VAL A 281 8.37 10.48 0.15
C VAL A 281 8.98 10.74 -1.22
N ARG A 282 9.50 9.69 -1.86
CA ARG A 282 9.84 9.73 -3.27
C ARG A 282 8.59 9.52 -4.11
N LEU A 283 8.27 10.47 -5.01
CA LEU A 283 7.11 10.35 -5.88
C LEU A 283 7.48 9.71 -7.22
N ILE A 284 6.67 8.73 -7.63
CA ILE A 284 6.65 8.15 -8.97
C ILE A 284 5.23 8.34 -9.50
N ALA A 285 5.06 9.09 -10.58
CA ALA A 285 3.76 9.37 -11.18
C ALA A 285 3.64 8.68 -12.54
N ALA A 286 2.44 8.26 -12.92
CA ALA A 286 2.16 7.71 -14.23
C ALA A 286 0.88 8.29 -14.83
N THR A 287 0.83 8.42 -16.14
CA THR A 287 -0.38 8.84 -16.86
C THR A 287 -0.35 8.38 -18.32
N ASN A 288 -1.52 8.19 -18.91
CA ASN A 288 -1.73 7.99 -20.35
C ASN A 288 -2.16 9.28 -21.06
N ARG A 289 -2.42 10.36 -20.31
CA ARG A 289 -2.88 11.65 -20.87
C ARG A 289 -1.72 12.56 -21.22
N ASP A 290 -1.92 13.40 -22.22
CA ASP A 290 -0.97 14.46 -22.58
C ASP A 290 -1.11 15.63 -21.61
N LEU A 291 -0.29 15.63 -20.54
CA LEU A 291 -0.30 16.68 -19.53
C LEU A 291 0.04 18.07 -20.11
N LYS A 292 0.84 18.15 -21.19
CA LYS A 292 1.15 19.43 -21.84
C LYS A 292 -0.11 20.03 -22.46
N GLN A 293 -0.88 19.21 -23.18
CA GLN A 293 -2.14 19.66 -23.76
C GLN A 293 -3.13 20.03 -22.67
N MET A 294 -3.22 19.25 -21.57
CA MET A 294 -4.07 19.56 -20.43
C MET A 294 -3.70 20.89 -19.75
N VAL A 295 -2.43 21.27 -19.71
CA VAL A 295 -2.01 22.59 -19.20
C VAL A 295 -2.53 23.70 -20.11
N ILE A 296 -2.48 23.53 -21.43
CA ILE A 296 -3.03 24.49 -22.40
C ILE A 296 -4.54 24.62 -22.22
N ASP A 297 -5.25 23.50 -22.02
CA ASP A 297 -6.70 23.41 -21.84
C ASP A 297 -7.14 23.82 -20.41
N ARG A 298 -6.21 24.17 -19.52
CA ARG A 298 -6.42 24.55 -18.11
C ARG A 298 -7.06 23.44 -17.27
N GLU A 299 -6.92 22.20 -17.67
CA GLU A 299 -7.33 21.02 -16.90
C GLU A 299 -6.22 20.53 -15.95
N PHE A 300 -4.97 20.98 -16.15
CA PHE A 300 -3.83 20.68 -15.32
C PHE A 300 -3.01 21.95 -15.06
N ARG A 301 -2.48 22.11 -13.84
CA ARG A 301 -1.65 23.27 -13.48
C ARG A 301 -0.26 23.15 -14.06
N SER A 302 0.25 24.25 -14.62
CA SER A 302 1.60 24.31 -15.19
C SER A 302 2.70 24.10 -14.15
N ASP A 303 2.53 24.67 -12.95
CA ASP A 303 3.50 24.56 -11.86
C ASP A 303 3.66 23.09 -11.40
N LEU A 304 2.54 22.37 -11.23
CA LEU A 304 2.57 20.94 -10.91
C LEU A 304 3.17 20.11 -12.04
N TYR A 305 2.84 20.41 -13.30
CA TYR A 305 3.42 19.73 -14.45
C TYR A 305 4.95 19.78 -14.43
N TYR A 306 5.55 20.97 -14.25
CA TYR A 306 7.01 21.10 -14.19
C TYR A 306 7.62 20.39 -12.98
N ARG A 307 6.91 20.29 -11.86
CA ARG A 307 7.40 19.58 -10.68
C ARG A 307 7.31 18.06 -10.80
N LEU A 308 6.36 17.54 -11.58
CA LEU A 308 6.25 16.12 -11.89
C LEU A 308 7.20 15.71 -13.01
N ASN A 309 7.38 16.55 -14.03
CA ASN A 309 8.15 16.26 -15.24
C ASN A 309 9.66 16.54 -15.05
N VAL A 310 10.23 16.06 -13.94
CA VAL A 310 11.67 16.15 -13.66
C VAL A 310 12.45 15.11 -14.45
N PHE A 311 12.00 13.85 -14.39
CA PHE A 311 12.59 12.76 -15.15
C PHE A 311 11.47 11.98 -15.86
N PRO A 312 11.14 12.34 -17.11
CA PRO A 312 10.13 11.62 -17.89
C PRO A 312 10.67 10.31 -18.46
N ILE A 313 9.89 9.24 -18.34
CA ILE A 313 10.12 7.94 -18.97
C ILE A 313 8.94 7.64 -19.89
N HIS A 314 9.21 7.50 -21.19
CA HIS A 314 8.20 7.16 -22.18
C HIS A 314 8.17 5.65 -22.42
N LEU A 315 7.08 4.98 -22.06
CA LEU A 315 6.88 3.57 -22.38
C LEU A 315 6.33 3.44 -23.80
N PRO A 316 7.04 2.72 -24.69
CA PRO A 316 6.56 2.48 -26.03
C PRO A 316 5.31 1.60 -26.01
N PRO A 317 4.31 1.88 -26.85
CA PRO A 317 3.17 1.00 -27.04
C PRO A 317 3.64 -0.33 -27.68
N LEU A 318 2.83 -1.38 -27.51
CA LEU A 318 3.23 -2.74 -27.91
C LEU A 318 3.51 -2.86 -29.41
N ARG A 319 2.79 -2.09 -30.26
CA ARG A 319 3.01 -2.03 -31.70
C ARG A 319 4.41 -1.50 -32.11
N GLU A 320 5.07 -0.73 -31.25
CA GLU A 320 6.44 -0.20 -31.47
C GLU A 320 7.53 -1.16 -30.94
N ARG A 321 7.14 -2.27 -30.30
CA ARG A 321 8.04 -3.32 -29.83
C ARG A 321 7.60 -4.72 -30.23
N PRO A 322 7.43 -4.99 -31.54
CA PRO A 322 6.91 -6.28 -32.03
C PRO A 322 7.80 -7.47 -31.65
N ASP A 323 9.10 -7.26 -31.44
CA ASP A 323 10.05 -8.31 -31.02
C ASP A 323 9.79 -8.82 -29.60
N ASP A 324 9.09 -8.06 -28.77
CA ASP A 324 8.72 -8.47 -27.41
C ASP A 324 7.48 -9.36 -27.39
N ILE A 325 6.60 -9.27 -28.42
CA ILE A 325 5.31 -9.99 -28.45
C ILE A 325 5.50 -11.51 -28.33
N PRO A 326 6.40 -12.17 -29.07
CA PRO A 326 6.60 -13.61 -28.93
C PRO A 326 7.05 -14.05 -27.53
N LEU A 327 7.84 -13.22 -26.85
CA LEU A 327 8.32 -13.47 -25.49
C LEU A 327 7.17 -13.35 -24.49
N LEU A 328 6.38 -12.27 -24.59
CA LEU A 328 5.20 -12.03 -23.78
C LEU A 328 4.16 -13.14 -23.95
N VAL A 329 3.89 -13.55 -25.20
CA VAL A 329 2.96 -14.65 -25.51
C VAL A 329 3.39 -15.93 -24.84
N LYS A 330 4.67 -16.31 -24.95
CA LYS A 330 5.20 -17.51 -24.27
C LYS A 330 5.02 -17.41 -22.75
N ALA A 331 5.47 -16.31 -22.15
CA ALA A 331 5.41 -16.11 -20.71
C ALA A 331 3.96 -16.18 -20.19
N PHE A 332 3.03 -15.47 -20.84
CA PHE A 332 1.62 -15.49 -20.44
C PHE A 332 0.99 -16.86 -20.65
N THR A 333 1.28 -17.53 -21.76
CA THR A 333 0.76 -18.90 -22.00
C THR A 333 1.17 -19.85 -20.88
N PHE A 334 2.45 -19.92 -20.54
CA PHE A 334 2.94 -20.81 -19.48
C PHE A 334 2.40 -20.43 -18.10
N LYS A 335 2.40 -19.15 -17.78
CA LYS A 335 1.90 -18.61 -16.51
C LYS A 335 0.42 -18.97 -16.32
N ILE A 336 -0.40 -18.69 -17.34
CA ILE A 336 -1.84 -18.88 -17.27
C ILE A 336 -2.18 -20.38 -17.31
N ALA A 337 -1.50 -21.17 -18.17
CA ALA A 337 -1.67 -22.63 -18.22
C ALA A 337 -1.37 -23.26 -16.86
N ARG A 338 -0.25 -22.91 -16.22
CA ARG A 338 0.12 -23.38 -14.87
C ARG A 338 -0.94 -23.03 -13.84
N ARG A 339 -1.44 -21.78 -13.84
CA ARG A 339 -2.51 -21.32 -12.93
C ARG A 339 -3.81 -22.11 -13.10
N MET A 340 -4.13 -22.51 -14.33
CA MET A 340 -5.35 -23.26 -14.68
C MET A 340 -5.18 -24.79 -14.63
N GLY A 341 -4.01 -25.27 -14.22
CA GLY A 341 -3.72 -26.72 -14.21
C GLY A 341 -3.75 -27.36 -15.59
N ARG A 342 -3.45 -26.59 -16.65
CA ARG A 342 -3.43 -27.06 -18.04
C ARG A 342 -1.98 -27.26 -18.50
N ASN A 343 -1.79 -28.23 -19.40
CA ASN A 343 -0.50 -28.48 -20.01
C ASN A 343 -0.53 -27.99 -21.46
N ILE A 344 0.17 -26.87 -21.74
CA ILE A 344 0.33 -26.33 -23.09
C ILE A 344 1.83 -26.34 -23.39
N ASP A 345 2.22 -27.27 -24.31
CA ASP A 345 3.62 -27.55 -24.63
C ASP A 345 4.13 -26.69 -25.79
N SER A 346 3.22 -26.23 -26.69
CA SER A 346 3.63 -25.53 -27.88
C SER A 346 2.66 -24.44 -28.32
N ILE A 347 3.22 -23.41 -28.94
CA ILE A 347 2.52 -22.29 -29.55
C ILE A 347 2.84 -22.30 -31.04
N PRO A 348 1.86 -22.44 -31.95
CA PRO A 348 2.09 -22.47 -33.38
C PRO A 348 2.79 -21.20 -33.86
N ALA A 349 3.74 -21.36 -34.80
CA ALA A 349 4.48 -20.22 -35.36
C ALA A 349 3.56 -19.25 -36.12
N GLU A 350 2.49 -19.74 -36.73
CA GLU A 350 1.46 -18.93 -37.39
C GLU A 350 0.71 -18.05 -36.39
N THR A 351 0.37 -18.61 -35.23
CA THR A 351 -0.23 -17.85 -34.12
C THR A 351 0.68 -16.69 -33.68
N LEU A 352 1.96 -16.95 -33.49
CA LEU A 352 2.93 -15.91 -33.14
C LEU A 352 3.03 -14.82 -34.20
N ARG A 353 3.07 -15.20 -35.49
CA ARG A 353 3.11 -14.23 -36.62
C ARG A 353 1.86 -13.36 -36.67
N THR A 354 0.68 -13.96 -36.42
CA THR A 354 -0.59 -13.22 -36.39
C THR A 354 -0.59 -12.22 -35.27
N LEU A 355 -0.24 -12.64 -34.04
CA LEU A 355 -0.19 -11.75 -32.87
C LEU A 355 0.83 -10.61 -33.03
N THR A 356 1.97 -10.88 -33.67
CA THR A 356 3.01 -9.86 -33.89
C THR A 356 2.57 -8.76 -34.86
N ARG A 357 1.63 -9.04 -35.78
CA ARG A 357 1.12 -8.08 -36.77
C ARG A 357 -0.05 -7.24 -36.30
N MET A 358 -0.58 -7.51 -35.12
CA MET A 358 -1.73 -6.80 -34.54
C MET A 358 -1.29 -5.45 -33.94
N GLU A 359 -2.17 -4.45 -33.95
CA GLU A 359 -1.88 -3.10 -33.44
C GLU A 359 -1.93 -2.97 -31.92
N TRP A 360 -2.64 -3.84 -31.23
CA TRP A 360 -2.75 -3.89 -29.77
C TRP A 360 -3.11 -2.55 -29.12
N PRO A 361 -4.29 -1.96 -29.39
CA PRO A 361 -4.70 -0.69 -28.77
C PRO A 361 -4.77 -0.76 -27.23
N GLY A 362 -5.04 -1.94 -26.65
CA GLY A 362 -4.98 -2.20 -25.22
C GLY A 362 -3.63 -2.72 -24.72
N ASN A 363 -2.60 -2.71 -25.60
CA ASN A 363 -1.22 -3.06 -25.30
C ASN A 363 -1.05 -4.45 -24.64
N VAL A 364 -0.19 -4.56 -23.65
CA VAL A 364 0.13 -5.84 -22.96
C VAL A 364 -1.09 -6.40 -22.23
N ARG A 365 -1.97 -5.54 -21.69
CA ARG A 365 -3.20 -5.98 -21.00
C ARG A 365 -4.17 -6.66 -21.98
N GLU A 366 -4.30 -6.13 -23.19
CA GLU A 366 -5.12 -6.76 -24.24
C GLU A 366 -4.50 -8.10 -24.67
N LEU A 367 -3.19 -8.13 -24.90
CA LEU A 367 -2.46 -9.36 -25.24
C LEU A 367 -2.67 -10.43 -24.15
N GLU A 368 -2.51 -10.11 -22.87
CA GLU A 368 -2.71 -11.03 -21.76
C GLU A 368 -4.14 -11.60 -21.75
N ASN A 369 -5.15 -10.76 -21.94
CA ASN A 369 -6.55 -11.19 -22.03
C ASN A 369 -6.82 -12.12 -23.20
N VAL A 370 -6.22 -11.84 -24.37
CA VAL A 370 -6.35 -12.69 -25.58
C VAL A 370 -5.72 -14.07 -25.32
N ILE A 371 -4.53 -14.09 -24.71
CA ILE A 371 -3.85 -15.34 -24.38
C ILE A 371 -4.63 -16.11 -23.30
N GLU A 372 -5.17 -15.45 -22.28
CA GLU A 372 -5.99 -16.09 -21.24
C GLU A 372 -7.21 -16.80 -21.86
N ARG A 373 -7.89 -16.12 -22.79
CA ARG A 373 -9.02 -16.72 -23.52
C ARG A 373 -8.56 -17.88 -24.39
N ALA A 374 -7.43 -17.76 -25.08
CA ALA A 374 -6.87 -18.83 -25.90
C ALA A 374 -6.53 -20.06 -25.06
N VAL A 375 -5.91 -19.89 -23.89
CA VAL A 375 -5.62 -20.98 -22.95
C VAL A 375 -6.90 -21.63 -22.44
N LEU A 376 -7.95 -20.86 -22.12
CA LEU A 376 -9.25 -21.38 -21.69
C LEU A 376 -9.93 -22.24 -22.74
N LEU A 377 -9.86 -21.86 -24.01
CA LEU A 377 -10.52 -22.56 -25.12
C LEU A 377 -9.72 -23.75 -25.67
N THR A 378 -8.42 -23.81 -25.40
CA THR A 378 -7.54 -24.90 -25.84
C THR A 378 -7.94 -26.23 -25.18
N ARG A 379 -8.22 -27.27 -25.95
CA ARG A 379 -8.59 -28.62 -25.47
C ARG A 379 -7.43 -29.62 -25.44
N GLY A 380 -6.27 -29.26 -25.93
CA GLY A 380 -5.07 -30.11 -26.04
C GLY A 380 -3.84 -29.38 -25.50
N ASN A 381 -2.66 -29.82 -25.90
CA ASN A 381 -1.36 -29.27 -25.50
C ASN A 381 -0.78 -28.24 -26.49
N VAL A 382 -1.49 -27.91 -27.54
CA VAL A 382 -1.11 -26.88 -28.53
C VAL A 382 -2.06 -25.70 -28.40
N LEU A 383 -1.53 -24.50 -28.19
CA LEU A 383 -2.34 -23.29 -28.01
C LEU A 383 -3.20 -23.03 -29.25
N GLN A 384 -4.51 -22.96 -29.06
CA GLN A 384 -5.48 -22.62 -30.11
C GLN A 384 -5.89 -21.15 -29.93
N LEU A 385 -5.51 -20.30 -30.88
CA LEU A 385 -5.90 -18.91 -30.91
C LEU A 385 -7.30 -18.78 -31.50
N SER A 386 -8.27 -18.43 -30.68
CA SER A 386 -9.56 -17.94 -31.13
C SER A 386 -9.54 -16.43 -30.94
N LEU A 387 -9.14 -15.72 -32.01
CA LEU A 387 -9.34 -14.28 -32.01
C LEU A 387 -10.85 -14.05 -31.99
N PRO A 388 -11.40 -13.18 -31.14
CA PRO A 388 -12.75 -12.69 -31.35
C PRO A 388 -12.76 -12.17 -32.80
N GLU A 389 -13.77 -12.57 -33.58
CA GLU A 389 -14.13 -11.73 -34.71
C GLU A 389 -14.12 -10.34 -34.12
N ARG A 390 -13.12 -9.54 -34.47
CA ARG A 390 -13.24 -8.12 -34.21
C ARG A 390 -14.59 -7.82 -34.78
N ASP A 391 -15.53 -7.34 -33.96
CA ASP A 391 -16.40 -6.30 -34.41
C ASP A 391 -15.41 -5.25 -34.95
N ILE A 392 -14.99 -5.48 -36.15
CA ILE A 392 -14.55 -4.47 -37.05
C ILE A 392 -15.81 -3.63 -37.13
N VAL A 393 -15.98 -2.74 -36.19
CA VAL A 393 -16.49 -1.45 -36.53
C VAL A 393 -15.35 -0.91 -37.44
N GLU A 394 -15.23 -1.50 -38.62
CA GLU A 394 -14.91 -0.70 -39.77
C GLU A 394 -15.94 0.41 -39.69
N ALA A 395 -15.52 1.50 -39.04
CA ALA A 395 -16.06 2.77 -39.43
C ALA A 395 -15.94 2.71 -40.96
N PRO A 396 -17.07 2.64 -41.70
CA PRO A 396 -17.00 2.50 -43.13
C PRO A 396 -16.04 3.63 -43.52
N ARG A 397 -14.87 3.25 -44.02
CA ARG A 397 -13.98 4.16 -44.72
C ARG A 397 -14.76 4.49 -46.00
N THR A 398 -15.79 5.28 -45.86
CA THR A 398 -16.29 6.09 -46.93
C THR A 398 -15.06 6.91 -47.30
N PRO A 399 -14.53 6.77 -48.52
CA PRO A 399 -13.38 7.55 -48.94
C PRO A 399 -13.73 9.00 -48.62
N ALA A 400 -12.87 9.65 -47.80
CA ALA A 400 -13.05 11.06 -47.50
C ALA A 400 -13.20 11.74 -48.87
N VAL A 401 -14.27 12.47 -49.09
CA VAL A 401 -14.50 13.18 -50.33
C VAL A 401 -13.32 14.14 -50.46
N LEU A 402 -12.42 13.86 -51.42
CA LEU A 402 -11.28 14.71 -51.68
C LEU A 402 -11.75 16.00 -52.38
N PRO A 403 -11.12 17.15 -52.09
CA PRO A 403 -11.39 18.38 -52.82
C PRO A 403 -11.14 18.16 -54.31
N GLU A 404 -12.00 18.70 -55.16
CA GLU A 404 -11.75 18.81 -56.60
C GLU A 404 -10.66 19.83 -56.84
N GLU A 405 -9.94 19.75 -57.98
CA GLU A 405 -8.85 20.70 -58.30
C GLU A 405 -9.40 22.15 -58.31
N GLY A 406 -8.93 22.97 -57.35
CA GLY A 406 -9.35 24.38 -57.19
C GLY A 406 -10.55 24.60 -56.23
N GLU A 407 -11.09 23.56 -55.59
CA GLU A 407 -12.20 23.67 -54.64
C GLU A 407 -11.66 24.10 -53.24
N ASP A 408 -12.17 25.23 -52.71
CA ASP A 408 -11.81 25.67 -51.37
C ASP A 408 -12.61 24.95 -50.29
N GLU A 409 -12.21 25.10 -49.01
CA GLU A 409 -12.84 24.44 -47.86
C GLU A 409 -14.34 24.76 -47.75
N TYR A 410 -14.74 25.95 -48.16
CA TYR A 410 -16.16 26.39 -48.15
C TYR A 410 -16.99 25.60 -49.20
N GLN A 411 -16.51 25.52 -50.40
CA GLN A 411 -17.16 24.84 -51.53
C GLN A 411 -17.30 23.35 -51.28
N LEU A 412 -16.24 22.71 -50.73
CA LEU A 412 -16.22 21.32 -50.37
C LEU A 412 -17.28 20.99 -49.27
N ILE A 413 -17.34 21.79 -48.21
CA ILE A 413 -18.33 21.58 -47.12
C ILE A 413 -19.75 21.79 -47.66
N VAL A 414 -20.00 22.81 -48.47
CA VAL A 414 -21.30 23.08 -49.08
C VAL A 414 -21.74 21.95 -50.01
N ARG A 415 -20.87 21.46 -50.86
CA ARG A 415 -21.13 20.31 -51.75
C ARG A 415 -21.53 19.07 -50.98
N VAL A 416 -20.73 18.68 -49.98
CA VAL A 416 -21.00 17.50 -49.18
C VAL A 416 -22.29 17.64 -48.30
N LEU A 417 -22.60 18.86 -47.86
CA LEU A 417 -23.87 19.13 -47.15
C LEU A 417 -25.08 19.00 -48.08
N LYS A 418 -24.98 19.50 -49.30
CA LYS A 418 -26.07 19.31 -50.33
C LYS A 418 -26.24 17.84 -50.66
N GLU A 419 -25.21 17.08 -50.89
CA GLU A 419 -25.26 15.64 -51.15
C GLU A 419 -25.79 14.83 -49.93
N SER A 420 -25.69 15.36 -48.72
CA SER A 420 -26.19 14.76 -47.51
C SER A 420 -27.58 15.29 -47.11
N ASN A 421 -28.25 16.07 -47.97
CA ASN A 421 -29.53 16.71 -47.71
C ASN A 421 -29.54 17.49 -46.37
N GLY A 422 -28.45 18.23 -46.07
CA GLY A 422 -28.30 18.99 -44.82
C GLY A 422 -28.03 18.15 -43.56
N VAL A 423 -27.92 16.84 -43.66
CA VAL A 423 -27.63 15.96 -42.50
C VAL A 423 -26.16 16.07 -42.12
N VAL A 424 -25.88 16.68 -40.95
CA VAL A 424 -24.51 16.90 -40.46
C VAL A 424 -23.96 15.66 -39.79
N ALA A 425 -24.76 14.87 -39.07
CA ALA A 425 -24.33 13.76 -38.23
C ALA A 425 -25.00 12.45 -38.65
N GLY A 426 -24.39 11.30 -38.27
CA GLY A 426 -24.90 9.95 -38.53
C GLY A 426 -24.19 9.27 -39.69
N PRO A 427 -24.51 7.97 -39.99
CA PRO A 427 -23.78 7.13 -40.99
C PRO A 427 -23.79 7.66 -42.41
N LYS A 428 -24.72 8.54 -42.78
CA LYS A 428 -24.82 9.20 -44.10
C LYS A 428 -24.61 10.72 -44.01
N GLY A 429 -24.19 11.25 -42.84
CA GLY A 429 -24.03 12.67 -42.60
C GLY A 429 -22.73 13.23 -43.19
N ALA A 430 -22.70 14.56 -43.45
CA ALA A 430 -21.58 15.28 -44.02
C ALA A 430 -20.30 15.15 -43.22
N ALA A 431 -20.40 15.09 -41.87
CA ALA A 431 -19.23 14.93 -41.00
C ALA A 431 -18.49 13.61 -41.30
N GLN A 432 -19.21 12.53 -41.47
CA GLN A 432 -18.60 11.23 -41.77
C GLN A 432 -18.02 11.17 -43.18
N ARG A 433 -18.70 11.75 -44.17
CA ARG A 433 -18.22 11.81 -45.56
C ARG A 433 -16.94 12.65 -45.70
N LEU A 434 -16.81 13.69 -44.86
CA LEU A 434 -15.61 14.54 -44.80
C LEU A 434 -14.49 13.99 -43.91
N GLY A 435 -14.71 12.84 -43.23
CA GLY A 435 -13.77 12.30 -42.26
C GLY A 435 -13.56 13.15 -41.00
N LEU A 436 -14.53 14.03 -40.68
CA LEU A 436 -14.46 14.96 -39.55
C LEU A 436 -15.38 14.55 -38.39
N LYS A 437 -15.01 14.91 -37.17
CA LYS A 437 -15.94 14.83 -36.04
C LYS A 437 -17.06 15.83 -36.20
N ARG A 438 -18.28 15.50 -35.80
CA ARG A 438 -19.47 16.41 -35.84
C ARG A 438 -19.16 17.79 -35.29
N THR A 439 -18.51 17.85 -34.11
CA THR A 439 -18.13 19.12 -33.46
C THR A 439 -17.17 19.95 -34.29
N THR A 440 -16.21 19.30 -34.92
CA THR A 440 -15.22 19.94 -35.80
C THR A 440 -15.89 20.52 -37.04
N LEU A 441 -16.80 19.77 -37.69
CA LEU A 441 -17.55 20.27 -38.85
C LEU A 441 -18.44 21.46 -38.49
N LEU A 442 -19.19 21.39 -37.36
CA LEU A 442 -20.02 22.51 -36.87
C LEU A 442 -19.17 23.76 -36.58
N SER A 443 -18.00 23.63 -35.99
CA SER A 443 -17.10 24.74 -35.72
C SER A 443 -16.57 25.37 -37.04
N ARG A 444 -16.24 24.57 -38.05
CA ARG A 444 -15.80 25.04 -39.38
C ARG A 444 -16.93 25.74 -40.13
N MET A 445 -18.14 25.15 -40.12
CA MET A 445 -19.32 25.78 -40.72
C MET A 445 -19.61 27.15 -40.09
N LYS A 446 -19.55 27.25 -38.73
CA LYS A 446 -19.73 28.52 -38.03
C LYS A 446 -18.65 29.55 -38.40
N ARG A 447 -17.39 29.13 -38.51
CA ARG A 447 -16.27 30.00 -38.91
C ARG A 447 -16.41 30.51 -40.38
N LEU A 448 -16.92 29.65 -41.26
CA LEU A 448 -17.07 29.94 -42.69
C LEU A 448 -18.46 30.55 -43.02
N GLY A 449 -19.32 30.78 -42.04
CA GLY A 449 -20.63 31.37 -42.25
C GLY A 449 -21.63 30.46 -42.97
N ILE A 450 -21.45 29.15 -42.96
CA ILE A 450 -22.30 28.19 -43.65
C ILE A 450 -23.49 27.84 -42.80
N ASN A 451 -24.71 28.20 -43.27
CA ASN A 451 -25.98 27.89 -42.60
C ASN A 451 -26.65 26.70 -43.28
N LYS A 452 -26.93 25.63 -42.56
CA LYS A 452 -27.52 24.40 -43.14
C LYS A 452 -28.93 24.64 -43.69
N ASP A 453 -29.70 25.60 -43.08
CA ASP A 453 -31.09 25.85 -43.43
C ASP A 453 -31.26 26.65 -44.73
N GLU A 454 -30.13 27.17 -45.28
CA GLU A 454 -30.09 27.88 -46.57
C GLU A 454 -29.65 26.98 -47.74
N LEU A 455 -29.27 25.70 -47.45
CA LEU A 455 -28.67 24.78 -48.42
C LEU A 455 -29.59 23.59 -48.78
N VAL A 456 -30.77 23.48 -48.18
CA VAL A 456 -31.75 22.42 -48.42
C VAL A 456 -32.95 23.00 -49.22
#